data_052ec82c17b7726a5721fe560d3f2f19
#
_entry.id   052ec82c17b7726a5721fe560d3f2f19
#
_cell.length_a   1.000
_cell.length_b   1.000
_cell.length_c   1.000
_cell.angle_alpha   90.00
_cell.angle_beta   90.00
_cell.angle_gamma   90.00
#
_symmetry.space_group_name_H-M   'P 1'
#
loop_
_entity.id
_entity.type
_entity.pdbx_description
1 polymer ?
#
loop_
_entity_poly.entity_id
_entity_poly.type
_entity_poly.pdbx_seq_one_letter_code
_entity_poly.pdbx_strand_id
1 'polypeptide(L)'
;MALGRFCSVAVLAGCWLLASVSTGFSAKDSAITTSGLPVPRYVSLKSDHVNVRAGPTKDNDVAWIYTRSGLPVEITAEFENWRRVRDSEGSEGWVYHSLLSGRRTAVVTMKTKDELASLYDRPD
;
A
#
# COMPACT_ATOMS: atom_id res chain seq x y z
N MET A 1 -3.86 33.00 76.90
CA MET A 1 -2.83 33.69 76.17
C MET A 1 -1.72 32.71 75.82
N ALA A 2 -1.73 32.18 74.69
CA ALA A 2 -0.60 31.43 74.16
C ALA A 2 -0.65 31.45 72.60
N LEU A 3 0.26 32.16 72.02
CA LEU A 3 0.48 32.16 70.56
C LEU A 3 1.24 30.90 70.20
N GLY A 4 0.60 29.98 69.52
CA GLY A 4 1.24 28.86 68.87
C GLY A 4 1.54 29.20 67.42
N ARG A 5 2.79 29.38 67.12
CA ARG A 5 3.29 29.56 65.74
C ARG A 5 3.49 28.17 65.14
N PHE A 6 2.61 27.77 64.24
CA PHE A 6 2.83 26.58 63.43
C PHE A 6 3.62 26.94 62.16
N CYS A 7 4.86 26.44 62.11
CA CYS A 7 5.67 26.45 60.92
C CYS A 7 5.17 25.37 59.92
N SER A 8 4.56 25.78 58.82
CA SER A 8 4.21 24.88 57.75
C SER A 8 5.41 24.63 56.88
N VAL A 9 5.93 23.42 56.89
CA VAL A 9 6.94 22.93 55.95
C VAL A 9 6.21 22.46 54.70
N ALA A 10 6.36 23.22 53.63
CA ALA A 10 5.89 22.83 52.32
C ALA A 10 6.85 21.80 51.71
N VAL A 11 6.40 20.57 51.60
CA VAL A 11 7.11 19.51 50.82
C VAL A 11 6.72 19.66 49.39
N LEU A 12 7.66 20.12 48.55
CA LEU A 12 7.53 20.11 47.10
C LEU A 12 7.85 18.69 46.59
N ALA A 13 6.81 17.91 46.34
CA ALA A 13 6.92 16.64 45.60
C ALA A 13 7.09 16.96 44.11
N GLY A 14 8.30 16.83 43.61
CA GLY A 14 8.59 16.91 42.20
C GLY A 14 8.05 15.68 41.46
N CYS A 15 6.99 15.89 40.73
CA CYS A 15 6.44 14.86 39.83
C CYS A 15 7.26 14.81 38.55
N TRP A 16 8.16 13.84 38.45
CA TRP A 16 8.88 13.54 37.21
C TRP A 16 7.94 12.80 36.27
N LEU A 17 7.39 13.51 35.30
CA LEU A 17 6.66 12.92 34.16
C LEU A 17 7.68 12.26 33.23
N LEU A 18 7.84 10.96 33.36
CA LEU A 18 8.48 10.12 32.36
C LEU A 18 7.55 10.06 31.13
N ALA A 19 7.83 10.91 30.16
CA ALA A 19 7.21 10.81 28.85
C ALA A 19 7.73 9.56 28.14
N SER A 20 6.99 8.48 28.20
CA SER A 20 7.23 7.26 27.42
C SER A 20 6.93 7.58 25.96
N VAL A 21 7.97 7.83 25.18
CA VAL A 21 7.86 7.90 23.71
C VAL A 21 7.63 6.48 23.22
N SER A 22 6.38 6.12 23.02
CA SER A 22 6.01 4.89 22.32
C SER A 22 6.32 5.09 20.84
N THR A 23 7.47 4.59 20.38
CA THR A 23 7.73 4.43 18.94
C THR A 23 6.78 3.35 18.43
N GLY A 24 5.63 3.80 17.94
CA GLY A 24 4.68 2.94 17.27
C GLY A 24 5.30 2.43 15.98
N PHE A 25 5.81 1.20 15.99
CA PHE A 25 6.04 0.44 14.78
C PHE A 25 4.67 0.21 14.15
N SER A 26 4.36 1.01 13.12
CA SER A 26 3.22 0.74 12.27
C SER A 26 3.55 -0.50 11.45
N ALA A 27 3.25 -1.66 11.98
CA ALA A 27 3.18 -2.87 11.17
C ALA A 27 2.10 -2.59 10.11
N LYS A 28 2.48 -2.58 8.84
CA LYS A 28 1.53 -2.62 7.73
C LYS A 28 0.75 -3.91 7.92
N ASP A 29 -0.44 -3.81 8.47
CA ASP A 29 -1.36 -4.93 8.56
C ASP A 29 -1.69 -5.35 7.13
N SER A 30 -1.07 -6.44 6.71
CA SER A 30 -1.44 -7.12 5.48
C SER A 30 -2.80 -7.74 5.71
N ALA A 31 -3.86 -7.07 5.29
CA ALA A 31 -5.20 -7.61 5.39
C ALA A 31 -5.27 -8.94 4.63
N ILE A 32 -5.77 -9.97 5.29
CA ILE A 32 -6.08 -11.25 4.65
C ILE A 32 -7.33 -11.02 3.81
N THR A 33 -7.21 -11.31 2.53
CA THR A 33 -8.21 -11.00 1.51
C THR A 33 -9.01 -12.23 1.11
N THR A 34 -10.01 -12.05 0.26
CA THR A 34 -10.87 -13.12 -0.28
C THR A 34 -10.06 -14.25 -0.96
N SER A 35 -8.93 -13.95 -1.54
CA SER A 35 -8.03 -14.94 -2.15
C SER A 35 -7.12 -15.66 -1.14
N GLY A 36 -7.09 -15.24 0.12
CA GLY A 36 -6.15 -15.71 1.14
C GLY A 36 -4.73 -15.19 0.96
N LEU A 37 -4.50 -14.31 -0.02
CA LEU A 37 -3.20 -13.71 -0.28
C LEU A 37 -3.12 -12.31 0.32
N PRO A 38 -1.95 -11.87 0.81
CA PRO A 38 -1.79 -10.56 1.41
C PRO A 38 -1.97 -9.43 0.38
N VAL A 39 -2.48 -8.30 0.83
CA VAL A 39 -2.45 -7.03 0.10
C VAL A 39 -1.67 -6.00 0.93
N PRO A 40 -0.96 -5.06 0.31
CA PRO A 40 -0.74 -4.94 -1.13
C PRO A 40 0.20 -6.01 -1.70
N ARG A 41 0.01 -6.36 -2.96
CA ARG A 41 0.94 -7.25 -3.69
C ARG A 41 1.03 -6.88 -5.16
N TYR A 42 2.15 -7.19 -5.79
CA TYR A 42 2.38 -6.95 -7.21
C TYR A 42 2.02 -8.16 -8.05
N VAL A 43 1.34 -7.91 -9.15
CA VAL A 43 0.97 -8.87 -10.19
C VAL A 43 1.17 -8.23 -11.55
N SER A 44 0.94 -8.97 -12.62
CA SER A 44 0.97 -8.44 -13.98
C SER A 44 -0.34 -8.69 -14.72
N LEU A 45 -0.58 -7.91 -15.75
CA LEU A 45 -1.71 -8.10 -16.65
C LEU A 45 -1.46 -9.34 -17.53
N LYS A 46 -2.42 -10.23 -17.59
CA LYS A 46 -2.34 -11.48 -18.36
C LYS A 46 -2.66 -11.27 -19.83
N SER A 47 -3.52 -10.29 -20.14
CA SER A 47 -4.03 -10.00 -21.48
C SER A 47 -3.57 -8.63 -21.97
N ASP A 48 -3.58 -8.44 -23.27
CA ASP A 48 -3.38 -7.17 -23.96
C ASP A 48 -4.68 -6.34 -24.08
N HIS A 49 -5.77 -6.83 -23.50
CA HIS A 49 -7.04 -6.11 -23.42
C HIS A 49 -7.67 -6.35 -22.05
N VAL A 50 -7.50 -5.39 -21.15
CA VAL A 50 -7.97 -5.48 -19.77
C VAL A 50 -8.85 -4.28 -19.45
N ASN A 51 -10.13 -4.51 -19.26
CA ASN A 51 -11.08 -3.49 -18.83
C ASN A 51 -10.89 -3.18 -17.35
N VAL A 52 -10.70 -1.92 -17.04
CA VAL A 52 -10.66 -1.39 -15.68
C VAL A 52 -11.94 -0.65 -15.41
N ARG A 53 -12.64 -1.03 -14.35
CA ARG A 53 -13.95 -0.49 -14.00
C ARG A 53 -13.87 0.43 -12.78
N ALA A 54 -14.86 1.30 -12.67
CA ALA A 54 -14.99 2.22 -11.54
C ALA A 54 -15.35 1.51 -10.23
N GLY A 55 -15.92 0.31 -10.31
CA GLY A 55 -16.32 -0.48 -9.14
C GLY A 55 -16.24 -2.00 -9.37
N PRO A 56 -16.40 -2.79 -8.31
CA PRO A 56 -16.16 -4.24 -8.32
C PRO A 56 -17.36 -5.05 -8.84
N THR A 57 -18.00 -4.60 -9.90
CA THR A 57 -19.09 -5.33 -10.58
C THR A 57 -19.04 -5.08 -12.08
N LYS A 58 -19.71 -5.97 -12.83
CA LYS A 58 -19.84 -5.82 -14.29
C LYS A 58 -20.74 -4.66 -14.71
N ASP A 59 -21.59 -4.19 -13.79
CA ASP A 59 -22.53 -3.09 -14.04
C ASP A 59 -21.86 -1.71 -13.94
N ASN A 60 -20.66 -1.67 -13.35
CA ASN A 60 -19.90 -0.43 -13.31
C ASN A 60 -19.27 -0.11 -14.66
N ASP A 61 -19.21 1.18 -14.96
CA ASP A 61 -18.61 1.67 -16.20
C ASP A 61 -17.14 1.29 -16.32
N VAL A 62 -16.70 1.06 -17.56
CA VAL A 62 -15.28 0.90 -17.88
C VAL A 62 -14.65 2.28 -17.86
N ALA A 63 -13.74 2.51 -16.91
CA ALA A 63 -13.03 3.76 -16.76
C ALA A 63 -11.91 3.90 -17.81
N TRP A 64 -11.15 2.83 -18.04
CA TRP A 64 -10.14 2.74 -19.11
C TRP A 64 -9.83 1.28 -19.45
N ILE A 65 -9.03 1.10 -20.47
CA ILE A 65 -8.60 -0.20 -20.96
C ILE A 65 -7.07 -0.23 -21.03
N TYR A 66 -6.45 -1.23 -20.43
CA TYR A 66 -5.05 -1.51 -20.67
C TYR A 66 -4.90 -2.32 -21.95
N THR A 67 -3.97 -1.92 -22.79
CA THR A 67 -3.74 -2.52 -24.12
C THR A 67 -2.41 -3.25 -24.22
N ARG A 68 -1.72 -3.48 -23.11
CA ARG A 68 -0.44 -4.19 -23.08
C ARG A 68 -0.46 -5.29 -22.02
N SER A 69 -0.19 -6.52 -22.46
CA SER A 69 0.05 -7.63 -21.53
C SER A 69 1.37 -7.46 -20.78
N GLY A 70 1.45 -8.07 -19.60
CA GLY A 70 2.66 -8.04 -18.78
C GLY A 70 2.91 -6.74 -18.01
N LEU A 71 2.02 -5.74 -18.09
CA LEU A 71 2.17 -4.52 -17.28
C LEU A 71 2.08 -4.87 -15.78
N PRO A 72 3.02 -4.39 -14.95
CA PRO A 72 2.95 -4.56 -13.51
C PRO A 72 1.89 -3.65 -12.91
N VAL A 73 1.10 -4.22 -12.02
CA VAL A 73 0.11 -3.48 -11.21
C VAL A 73 0.15 -3.97 -9.78
N GLU A 74 -0.22 -3.10 -8.85
CA GLU A 74 -0.33 -3.41 -7.43
C GLU A 74 -1.78 -3.68 -7.08
N ILE A 75 -2.09 -4.83 -6.50
CA ILE A 75 -3.41 -5.10 -5.92
C ILE A 75 -3.46 -4.44 -4.55
N THR A 76 -4.37 -3.50 -4.37
CA THR A 76 -4.55 -2.74 -3.13
C THR A 76 -5.72 -3.22 -2.30
N ALA A 77 -6.72 -3.85 -2.92
CA ALA A 77 -7.89 -4.42 -2.25
C ALA A 77 -8.50 -5.55 -3.08
N GLU A 78 -9.32 -6.36 -2.45
CA GLU A 78 -10.07 -7.42 -3.08
C GLU A 78 -11.55 -7.36 -2.68
N PHE A 79 -12.42 -7.68 -3.61
CA PHE A 79 -13.84 -7.87 -3.37
C PHE A 79 -14.34 -9.01 -4.26
N GLU A 80 -14.69 -10.13 -3.68
CA GLU A 80 -15.08 -11.35 -4.39
C GLU A 80 -14.09 -11.73 -5.51
N ASN A 81 -14.52 -11.71 -6.77
CA ASN A 81 -13.69 -12.01 -7.93
C ASN A 81 -12.99 -10.77 -8.52
N TRP A 82 -13.12 -9.63 -7.86
CA TRP A 82 -12.55 -8.36 -8.31
C TRP A 82 -11.32 -7.98 -7.50
N ARG A 83 -10.40 -7.31 -8.17
CA ARG A 83 -9.16 -6.79 -7.59
C ARG A 83 -9.05 -5.32 -7.89
N ARG A 84 -8.89 -4.51 -6.85
CA ARG A 84 -8.54 -3.11 -7.03
C ARG A 84 -7.06 -3.03 -7.35
N VAL A 85 -6.73 -2.49 -8.50
CA VAL A 85 -5.36 -2.37 -8.98
C VAL A 85 -4.94 -0.92 -9.05
N ARG A 86 -3.67 -0.68 -8.80
CA ARG A 86 -3.02 0.61 -8.97
C ARG A 86 -1.84 0.43 -9.92
N ASP A 87 -1.75 1.27 -10.94
CA ASP A 87 -0.65 1.25 -11.90
C ASP A 87 0.55 2.10 -11.46
N SER A 88 1.59 2.14 -12.27
CA SER A 88 2.80 2.92 -12.00
C SER A 88 2.58 4.44 -12.00
N GLU A 89 1.50 4.91 -12.60
CA GLU A 89 1.12 6.33 -12.64
C GLU A 89 0.22 6.73 -11.47
N GLY A 90 -0.21 5.76 -10.67
CA GLY A 90 -1.06 5.96 -9.49
C GLY A 90 -2.55 5.86 -9.76
N SER A 91 -2.97 5.56 -11.00
CA SER A 91 -4.39 5.37 -11.33
C SER A 91 -4.91 4.06 -10.72
N GLU A 92 -6.11 4.11 -10.13
CA GLU A 92 -6.73 2.97 -9.46
C GLU A 92 -8.08 2.61 -10.07
N GLY A 93 -8.35 1.31 -10.17
CA GLY A 93 -9.62 0.79 -10.64
C GLY A 93 -9.77 -0.70 -10.40
N TRP A 94 -10.90 -1.27 -10.80
CA TRP A 94 -11.24 -2.66 -10.54
C TRP A 94 -11.11 -3.53 -11.78
N VAL A 95 -10.40 -4.64 -11.62
CA VAL A 95 -10.13 -5.63 -12.67
C VAL A 95 -10.61 -6.99 -12.22
N TYR A 96 -11.14 -7.78 -13.13
CA TYR A 96 -11.55 -9.15 -12.84
C TYR A 96 -10.32 -10.04 -12.65
N HIS A 97 -10.30 -10.89 -11.63
CA HIS A 97 -9.11 -11.63 -11.20
C HIS A 97 -8.49 -12.51 -12.28
N SER A 98 -9.29 -13.06 -13.20
CA SER A 98 -8.79 -13.93 -14.27
C SER A 98 -7.92 -13.22 -15.33
N LEU A 99 -7.96 -11.88 -15.36
CA LEU A 99 -7.15 -11.04 -16.24
C LEU A 99 -5.77 -10.68 -15.63
N LEU A 100 -5.52 -11.16 -14.43
CA LEU A 100 -4.28 -10.95 -13.69
C LEU A 100 -3.47 -12.24 -13.59
N SER A 101 -2.16 -12.10 -13.59
CA SER A 101 -1.17 -13.18 -13.43
C SER A 101 -0.31 -12.90 -12.21
N GLY A 102 -0.04 -13.94 -11.40
CA GLY A 102 0.89 -13.85 -10.28
C GLY A 102 2.35 -13.62 -10.68
N ARG A 103 2.66 -13.64 -11.97
CA ARG A 103 3.99 -13.35 -12.48
C ARG A 103 4.35 -11.90 -12.23
N ARG A 104 5.50 -11.67 -11.62
CA ARG A 104 6.03 -10.33 -11.41
C ARG A 104 6.77 -9.84 -12.64
N THR A 105 6.49 -8.61 -13.01
CA THR A 105 7.13 -7.88 -14.09
C THR A 105 7.55 -6.51 -13.59
N ALA A 106 8.37 -5.82 -14.36
CA ALA A 106 8.79 -4.47 -14.06
C ALA A 106 8.80 -3.61 -15.32
N VAL A 107 8.57 -2.32 -15.14
CA VAL A 107 8.75 -1.32 -16.19
C VAL A 107 10.09 -0.63 -15.99
N VAL A 108 10.91 -0.63 -17.02
CA VAL A 108 12.15 0.11 -17.02
C VAL A 108 11.90 1.49 -17.62
N THR A 109 12.15 2.53 -16.82
CA THR A 109 12.00 3.92 -17.25
C THR A 109 13.36 4.50 -17.59
N MET A 110 13.51 4.97 -18.82
CA MET A 110 14.72 5.63 -19.29
C MET A 110 14.66 7.13 -19.00
N LYS A 111 15.80 7.71 -18.65
CA LYS A 111 15.90 9.16 -18.43
C LYS A 111 15.87 9.94 -19.74
N THR A 112 16.43 9.36 -20.79
CA THR A 112 16.48 9.95 -22.13
C THR A 112 16.00 8.95 -23.17
N LYS A 113 15.53 9.47 -24.31
CA LYS A 113 14.94 8.67 -25.37
C LYS A 113 15.94 7.73 -26.07
N ASP A 114 17.22 8.07 -25.99
CA ASP A 114 18.32 7.35 -26.65
C ASP A 114 19.16 6.52 -25.67
N GLU A 115 18.73 6.42 -24.42
CA GLU A 115 19.39 5.62 -23.40
C GLU A 115 19.03 4.13 -23.56
N LEU A 116 20.04 3.26 -23.48
CA LEU A 116 19.86 1.82 -23.49
C LEU A 116 19.96 1.28 -22.06
N ALA A 117 19.00 0.46 -21.66
CA ALA A 117 19.08 -0.29 -20.40
C ALA A 117 19.84 -1.60 -20.62
N SER A 118 20.85 -1.83 -19.80
CA SER A 118 21.52 -3.11 -19.73
C SER A 118 20.74 -4.05 -18.81
N LEU A 119 20.43 -5.24 -19.31
CA LEU A 119 19.80 -6.31 -18.52
C LEU A 119 20.87 -7.36 -18.20
N TYR A 120 20.93 -7.73 -16.93
CA TYR A 120 21.86 -8.73 -16.42
C TYR A 120 21.06 -9.94 -15.88
N ASP A 121 21.55 -11.14 -16.14
CA ASP A 121 20.96 -12.37 -15.63
C ASP A 121 21.14 -12.54 -14.12
N ARG A 122 22.16 -11.90 -13.57
CA ARG A 122 22.52 -11.96 -12.15
C ARG A 122 22.93 -10.58 -11.63
N PRO A 123 22.63 -10.27 -10.38
CA PRO A 123 23.21 -9.11 -9.73
C PRO A 123 24.72 -9.33 -9.57
N ASP A 124 25.51 -8.30 -9.86
CA ASP A 124 26.95 -8.27 -9.59
C ASP A 124 27.24 -8.12 -8.11
#